data_d4217d0ad8b6772db2e276186ea2e550
#
_entry.id   d4217d0ad8b6772db2e276186ea2e550
#
_cell.length_a   1.000
_cell.length_b   1.000
_cell.length_c   1.000
_cell.angle_alpha   90.00
_cell.angle_beta   90.00
_cell.angle_gamma   90.00
#
_symmetry.space_group_name_H-M   'P 1'
#
loop_
_entity.id
_entity.type
_entity.pdbx_description
1 polymer ?
#
loop_
_entity_poly.entity_id
_entity_poly.type
_entity_poly.pdbx_seq_one_letter_code
_entity_poly.pdbx_strand_id
1 'polypeptide(L)'
;MSTNLPEPFPTDWTRCLVLVAHPDDPEYGMSAAVARWTAEGRSVVYVLASSGEAGIEGMAPAIAGPIREEEQRRSAAIVGVETVEFLGFSDSRIVNNSELRDAIADSIRRHRPDIVVSLFSGPAFGPDMPNQSDHMEFGEAVGAAYDDLVGAVGVDSAEGRPQMWFESAPEPTHYVDVEGFVEHAVDALAEHSEYLSVLDPQTPVAEQSRIQVERMVAPVDGVAGGDPVVGFRRMRP
;
A
#
# COMPACT_ATOMS: atom_id res chain seq x y z
N MET A 1 -26.76 14.73 -0.65
CA MET A 1 -25.32 14.69 -0.77
C MET A 1 -25.04 14.21 -2.17
N SER A 2 -24.35 14.98 -3.04
CA SER A 2 -23.99 14.54 -4.39
C SER A 2 -22.88 13.51 -4.22
N THR A 3 -23.20 12.22 -4.34
CA THR A 3 -22.18 11.17 -4.41
C THR A 3 -21.61 11.21 -5.84
N ASN A 4 -20.55 12.00 -6.03
CA ASN A 4 -19.78 11.84 -7.26
C ASN A 4 -19.19 10.42 -7.22
N LEU A 5 -19.44 9.65 -8.27
CA LEU A 5 -18.77 8.36 -8.45
C LEU A 5 -17.26 8.60 -8.55
N PRO A 6 -16.43 7.68 -8.07
CA PRO A 6 -14.98 7.78 -8.25
C PRO A 6 -14.63 7.80 -9.75
N GLU A 7 -13.59 8.57 -10.10
CA GLU A 7 -13.08 8.68 -11.46
C GLU A 7 -12.01 7.59 -11.75
N PRO A 8 -11.74 7.26 -13.01
CA PRO A 8 -10.62 6.40 -13.34
C PRO A 8 -9.29 6.98 -12.82
N PHE A 9 -8.42 6.11 -12.29
CA PHE A 9 -7.08 6.52 -11.84
C PHE A 9 -6.26 7.06 -13.03
N PRO A 10 -5.44 8.10 -12.84
CA PRO A 10 -4.61 8.66 -13.91
C PRO A 10 -3.73 7.62 -14.59
N THR A 11 -3.48 7.79 -15.89
CA THR A 11 -2.68 6.87 -16.70
C THR A 11 -1.40 7.48 -17.26
N ASP A 12 -1.17 8.77 -17.06
CA ASP A 12 -0.07 9.58 -17.59
C ASP A 12 1.18 9.56 -16.70
N TRP A 13 1.54 8.40 -16.15
CA TRP A 13 2.68 8.19 -15.28
C TRP A 13 3.38 6.85 -15.59
N THR A 14 4.63 6.72 -15.15
CA THR A 14 5.46 5.54 -15.40
C THR A 14 6.08 4.93 -14.16
N ARG A 15 6.27 5.71 -13.08
CA ARG A 15 6.96 5.26 -11.86
C ARG A 15 6.07 5.50 -10.65
N CYS A 16 5.82 4.45 -9.89
CA CYS A 16 5.10 4.50 -8.63
C CYS A 16 6.02 4.06 -7.48
N LEU A 17 5.96 4.81 -6.39
CA LEU A 17 6.55 4.44 -5.11
C LEU A 17 5.43 4.14 -4.13
N VAL A 18 5.38 2.91 -3.65
CA VAL A 18 4.47 2.47 -2.61
C VAL A 18 5.19 2.53 -1.27
N LEU A 19 4.67 3.31 -0.35
CA LEU A 19 5.20 3.55 0.99
C LEU A 19 4.22 2.99 2.02
N VAL A 20 4.59 1.91 2.71
CA VAL A 20 3.74 1.19 3.66
C VAL A 20 4.47 0.87 4.96
N ALA A 21 3.75 0.46 5.99
CA ALA A 21 4.29 0.23 7.32
C ALA A 21 4.92 -1.16 7.45
N HIS A 22 4.22 -2.20 6.98
CA HIS A 22 4.56 -3.60 7.24
C HIS A 22 4.53 -4.46 5.98
N PRO A 23 5.21 -5.63 5.97
CA PRO A 23 4.91 -6.69 5.01
C PRO A 23 3.44 -7.07 5.06
N ASP A 24 2.84 -7.31 3.89
CA ASP A 24 1.43 -7.58 3.59
C ASP A 24 0.53 -6.35 3.35
N ASP A 25 0.87 -5.17 3.81
CA ASP A 25 0.05 -3.97 3.58
C ASP A 25 -0.35 -3.77 2.10
N PRO A 26 0.58 -3.90 1.11
CA PRO A 26 0.19 -3.76 -0.31
C PRO A 26 -0.84 -4.81 -0.73
N GLU A 27 -0.74 -6.02 -0.20
CA GLU A 27 -1.59 -7.15 -0.54
C GLU A 27 -2.99 -7.03 0.08
N TYR A 28 -3.08 -6.38 1.24
CA TYR A 28 -4.37 -6.09 1.88
C TYR A 28 -5.12 -4.93 1.22
N GLY A 29 -4.47 -4.13 0.36
CA GLY A 29 -5.09 -2.93 -0.18
C GLY A 29 -5.06 -2.79 -1.71
N MET A 30 -3.90 -2.99 -2.36
CA MET A 30 -3.72 -2.52 -3.73
C MET A 30 -3.03 -3.49 -4.69
N SER A 31 -2.65 -4.69 -4.28
CA SER A 31 -1.82 -5.58 -5.10
C SER A 31 -2.44 -5.95 -6.45
N ALA A 32 -3.76 -6.03 -6.57
CA ALA A 32 -4.43 -6.25 -7.86
C ALA A 32 -4.21 -5.06 -8.82
N ALA A 33 -4.25 -3.82 -8.32
CA ALA A 33 -3.94 -2.64 -9.12
C ALA A 33 -2.45 -2.60 -9.50
N VAL A 34 -1.56 -2.97 -8.59
CA VAL A 34 -0.12 -3.08 -8.86
C VAL A 34 0.16 -4.11 -9.95
N ALA A 35 -0.45 -5.30 -9.89
CA ALA A 35 -0.30 -6.33 -10.91
C ALA A 35 -0.73 -5.82 -12.30
N ARG A 36 -1.83 -5.06 -12.38
CA ARG A 36 -2.23 -4.40 -13.62
C ARG A 36 -1.19 -3.38 -14.10
N TRP A 37 -0.73 -2.50 -13.22
CA TRP A 37 0.23 -1.45 -13.57
C TRP A 37 1.55 -2.00 -14.09
N THR A 38 2.09 -3.04 -13.44
CA THR A 38 3.32 -3.70 -13.89
C THR A 38 3.13 -4.45 -15.21
N ALA A 39 1.99 -5.12 -15.41
CA ALA A 39 1.64 -5.75 -16.69
C ALA A 39 1.48 -4.72 -17.84
N GLU A 40 1.09 -3.48 -17.52
CA GLU A 40 1.05 -2.35 -18.47
C GLU A 40 2.44 -1.70 -18.69
N GLY A 41 3.50 -2.22 -18.08
CA GLY A 41 4.88 -1.75 -18.25
C GLY A 41 5.29 -0.59 -17.34
N ARG A 42 4.51 -0.29 -16.29
CA ARG A 42 4.89 0.70 -15.28
C ARG A 42 5.85 0.10 -14.26
N SER A 43 6.76 0.91 -13.76
CA SER A 43 7.67 0.53 -12.68
C SER A 43 7.05 0.84 -11.32
N VAL A 44 6.99 -0.15 -10.45
CA VAL A 44 6.52 -0.01 -9.06
C VAL A 44 7.62 -0.46 -8.12
N VAL A 45 7.87 0.32 -7.07
CA VAL A 45 8.83 0.02 -6.00
C VAL A 45 8.08 0.01 -4.67
N TYR A 46 8.35 -1.00 -3.84
CA TYR A 46 7.85 -1.07 -2.47
C TYR A 46 8.93 -0.62 -1.47
N VAL A 47 8.57 0.27 -0.57
CA VAL A 47 9.39 0.68 0.58
C VAL A 47 8.55 0.54 1.84
N LEU A 48 9.00 -0.31 2.74
CA LEU A 48 8.33 -0.66 3.99
C LEU A 48 9.07 -0.06 5.19
N ALA A 49 8.34 0.47 6.15
CA ALA A 49 8.96 1.03 7.35
C ALA A 49 9.65 -0.04 8.19
N SER A 50 9.02 -1.17 8.40
CA SER A 50 9.49 -2.25 9.27
C SER A 50 9.58 -3.59 8.52
N SER A 51 10.17 -4.57 9.16
CA SER A 51 10.17 -5.97 8.69
C SER A 51 8.96 -6.75 9.23
N GLY A 52 8.02 -6.11 9.90
CA GLY A 52 6.86 -6.77 10.51
C GLY A 52 7.25 -7.78 11.60
N GLU A 53 8.37 -7.55 12.27
CA GLU A 53 9.03 -8.50 13.15
C GLU A 53 8.25 -8.81 14.44
N ALA A 54 7.26 -8.00 14.79
CA ALA A 54 6.38 -8.24 15.93
C ALA A 54 5.05 -8.92 15.54
N GLY A 55 4.80 -9.14 14.25
CA GLY A 55 3.48 -9.59 13.74
C GLY A 55 3.19 -11.08 13.89
N ILE A 56 4.20 -11.95 14.15
CA ILE A 56 3.98 -13.40 14.30
C ILE A 56 3.98 -13.77 15.78
N GLU A 57 2.81 -14.08 16.33
CA GLU A 57 2.67 -14.44 17.74
C GLU A 57 3.52 -15.67 18.11
N GLY A 58 4.25 -15.58 19.20
CA GLY A 58 5.13 -16.66 19.70
C GLY A 58 6.47 -16.78 18.98
N MET A 59 6.73 -16.01 17.93
CA MET A 59 8.02 -16.00 17.23
C MET A 59 8.89 -14.82 17.69
N ALA A 60 10.18 -15.09 17.92
CA ALA A 60 11.11 -14.01 18.28
C ALA A 60 11.31 -13.03 17.10
N PRO A 61 11.35 -11.71 17.33
CA PRO A 61 11.48 -10.71 16.27
C PRO A 61 12.67 -10.95 15.32
N ALA A 62 13.81 -11.39 15.84
CA ALA A 62 14.99 -11.71 15.05
C ALA A 62 14.80 -12.91 14.08
N ILE A 63 13.75 -13.69 14.27
CA ILE A 63 13.36 -14.80 13.39
C ILE A 63 12.22 -14.36 12.46
N ALA A 64 11.19 -13.69 13.01
CA ALA A 64 10.02 -13.26 12.27
C ALA A 64 10.36 -12.25 11.18
N GLY A 65 11.20 -11.26 11.48
CA GLY A 65 11.55 -10.20 10.52
C GLY A 65 12.11 -10.75 9.19
N PRO A 66 13.20 -11.54 9.20
CA PRO A 66 13.75 -12.15 7.98
C PRO A 66 12.74 -13.01 7.20
N ILE A 67 11.84 -13.73 7.89
CA ILE A 67 10.80 -14.54 7.26
C ILE A 67 9.83 -13.62 6.53
N ARG A 68 9.26 -12.62 7.20
CA ARG A 68 8.31 -11.69 6.62
C ARG A 68 8.89 -10.85 5.48
N GLU A 69 10.17 -10.48 5.58
CA GLU A 69 10.85 -9.80 4.46
C GLU A 69 10.92 -10.69 3.21
N GLU A 70 11.23 -11.98 3.38
CA GLU A 70 11.30 -12.93 2.27
C GLU A 70 9.91 -13.23 1.69
N GLU A 71 8.89 -13.35 2.53
CA GLU A 71 7.49 -13.46 2.11
C GLU A 71 7.09 -12.25 1.26
N GLN A 72 7.39 -11.03 1.72
CA GLN A 72 7.10 -9.81 0.98
C GLN A 72 7.81 -9.74 -0.38
N ARG A 73 9.07 -10.19 -0.46
CA ARG A 73 9.79 -10.21 -1.76
C ARG A 73 9.16 -11.20 -2.74
N ARG A 74 8.74 -12.39 -2.26
CA ARG A 74 8.04 -13.37 -3.10
C ARG A 74 6.68 -12.86 -3.55
N SER A 75 5.91 -12.30 -2.64
CA SER A 75 4.63 -11.65 -2.91
C SER A 75 4.76 -10.54 -3.97
N ALA A 76 5.70 -9.63 -3.78
CA ALA A 76 5.99 -8.53 -4.69
C ALA A 76 6.34 -9.04 -6.11
N ALA A 77 7.10 -10.12 -6.22
CA ALA A 77 7.47 -10.72 -7.51
C ALA A 77 6.24 -11.24 -8.29
N ILE A 78 5.21 -11.76 -7.62
CA ILE A 78 3.97 -12.23 -8.27
C ILE A 78 3.25 -11.08 -8.97
N VAL A 79 3.24 -9.89 -8.37
CA VAL A 79 2.62 -8.70 -8.95
C VAL A 79 3.60 -7.85 -9.80
N GLY A 80 4.77 -8.41 -10.15
CA GLY A 80 5.73 -7.78 -11.05
C GLY A 80 6.57 -6.65 -10.43
N VAL A 81 6.65 -6.58 -9.09
CA VAL A 81 7.50 -5.63 -8.37
C VAL A 81 8.86 -6.27 -8.10
N GLU A 82 9.94 -5.67 -8.64
CA GLU A 82 11.30 -6.19 -8.54
C GLU A 82 12.10 -5.59 -7.35
N THR A 83 11.68 -4.44 -6.86
CA THR A 83 12.40 -3.71 -5.80
C THR A 83 11.55 -3.59 -4.56
N VAL A 84 12.02 -4.20 -3.45
CA VAL A 84 11.43 -4.13 -2.12
C VAL A 84 12.51 -3.71 -1.13
N GLU A 85 12.30 -2.57 -0.48
CA GLU A 85 13.23 -1.99 0.50
C GLU A 85 12.57 -1.95 1.88
N PHE A 86 13.36 -2.14 2.93
CA PHE A 86 12.95 -2.04 4.32
C PHE A 86 13.77 -0.95 4.99
N LEU A 87 13.09 0.00 5.66
CA LEU A 87 13.74 1.14 6.32
C LEU A 87 14.32 0.78 7.70
N GLY A 88 13.90 -0.34 8.29
CA GLY A 88 14.44 -0.84 9.56
C GLY A 88 13.87 -0.17 10.80
N PHE A 89 12.73 0.49 10.72
CA PHE A 89 11.98 0.95 11.89
C PHE A 89 11.31 -0.22 12.59
N SER A 90 11.12 -0.09 13.91
CA SER A 90 10.54 -1.16 14.72
C SER A 90 9.05 -1.30 14.50
N ASP A 91 8.61 -2.50 14.16
CA ASP A 91 7.20 -2.91 14.07
C ASP A 91 6.46 -2.67 15.39
N SER A 92 5.20 -2.24 15.30
CA SER A 92 4.33 -1.88 16.43
C SER A 92 4.81 -0.68 17.25
N ARG A 93 5.79 0.08 16.74
CA ARG A 93 6.39 1.25 17.40
C ARG A 93 6.75 2.38 16.42
N ILE A 94 6.13 2.40 15.25
CA ILE A 94 6.34 3.47 14.28
C ILE A 94 5.82 4.78 14.87
N VAL A 95 6.64 5.82 14.81
CA VAL A 95 6.31 7.17 15.31
C VAL A 95 6.66 8.18 14.23
N ASN A 96 5.75 9.09 13.94
CA ASN A 96 5.94 10.20 13.02
C ASN A 96 6.94 11.22 13.59
N ASN A 97 8.23 10.96 13.43
CA ASN A 97 9.34 11.80 13.86
C ASN A 97 10.21 12.24 12.66
N SER A 98 11.25 13.06 12.93
CA SER A 98 12.13 13.55 11.88
C SER A 98 12.92 12.44 11.19
N GLU A 99 13.35 11.40 11.91
CA GLU A 99 14.14 10.30 11.36
C GLU A 99 13.32 9.51 10.31
N LEU A 100 12.06 9.20 10.64
CA LEU A 100 11.15 8.53 9.70
C LEU A 100 10.86 9.41 8.48
N ARG A 101 10.56 10.70 8.68
CA ARG A 101 10.30 11.64 7.58
C ARG A 101 11.50 11.81 6.66
N ASP A 102 12.71 11.89 7.21
CA ASP A 102 13.94 11.98 6.43
C ASP A 102 14.17 10.72 5.59
N ALA A 103 13.95 9.52 6.16
CA ALA A 103 14.07 8.25 5.44
C ALA A 103 13.05 8.14 4.29
N ILE A 104 11.81 8.58 4.52
CA ILE A 104 10.75 8.65 3.50
C ILE A 104 11.14 9.65 2.40
N ALA A 105 11.56 10.86 2.78
CA ALA A 105 11.99 11.89 1.84
C ALA A 105 13.16 11.43 0.96
N ASP A 106 14.12 10.71 1.53
CA ASP A 106 15.26 10.15 0.80
C ASP A 106 14.82 9.05 -0.17
N SER A 107 13.83 8.24 0.20
CA SER A 107 13.24 7.25 -0.71
C SER A 107 12.54 7.93 -1.89
N ILE A 108 11.75 8.97 -1.68
CA ILE A 108 11.11 9.75 -2.75
C ILE A 108 12.18 10.40 -3.67
N ARG A 109 13.23 10.99 -3.12
CA ARG A 109 14.33 11.60 -3.90
C ARG A 109 15.09 10.57 -4.75
N ARG A 110 15.34 9.39 -4.18
CA ARG A 110 16.09 8.31 -4.83
C ARG A 110 15.32 7.71 -6.00
N HIS A 111 14.05 7.39 -5.80
CA HIS A 111 13.21 6.73 -6.80
C HIS A 111 12.56 7.69 -7.79
N ARG A 112 12.44 8.97 -7.47
CA ARG A 112 11.84 10.01 -8.34
C ARG A 112 10.52 9.55 -8.95
N PRO A 113 9.54 9.16 -8.14
CA PRO A 113 8.27 8.64 -8.64
C PRO A 113 7.43 9.75 -9.28
N ASP A 114 6.54 9.36 -10.19
CA ASP A 114 5.47 10.22 -10.71
C ASP A 114 4.25 10.13 -9.76
N ILE A 115 4.10 8.98 -9.11
CA ILE A 115 3.02 8.63 -8.17
C ILE A 115 3.63 8.11 -6.86
N VAL A 116 3.14 8.59 -5.74
CA VAL A 116 3.35 8.00 -4.41
C VAL A 116 2.01 7.47 -3.91
N VAL A 117 1.96 6.21 -3.49
CA VAL A 117 0.81 5.62 -2.80
C VAL A 117 1.22 5.27 -1.39
N SER A 118 0.39 5.59 -0.41
CA SER A 118 0.63 5.26 0.98
C SER A 118 -0.65 4.82 1.69
N LEU A 119 -0.48 4.37 2.92
CA LEU A 119 -1.55 3.95 3.81
C LEU A 119 -2.46 5.14 4.20
N PHE A 120 -3.74 4.84 4.33
CA PHE A 120 -4.68 5.80 4.90
C PHE A 120 -4.33 6.08 6.37
N SER A 121 -4.16 7.36 6.71
CA SER A 121 -3.76 7.80 8.07
C SER A 121 -4.93 8.21 8.96
N GLY A 122 -6.15 8.09 8.49
CA GLY A 122 -7.33 8.41 9.32
C GLY A 122 -7.57 7.37 10.42
N PRO A 123 -8.35 7.70 11.46
CA PRO A 123 -8.48 6.87 12.66
C PRO A 123 -9.28 5.58 12.47
N ALA A 124 -10.06 5.47 11.40
CA ALA A 124 -10.86 4.30 11.13
C ALA A 124 -11.23 4.19 9.65
N PHE A 125 -11.34 2.98 9.15
CA PHE A 125 -11.84 2.67 7.79
C PHE A 125 -13.38 2.66 7.73
N GLY A 126 -14.04 2.55 8.87
CA GLY A 126 -15.48 2.54 9.03
C GLY A 126 -15.87 2.54 10.52
N PRO A 127 -17.17 2.54 10.85
CA PRO A 127 -17.65 2.68 12.25
C PRO A 127 -17.07 1.63 13.22
N ASP A 128 -16.85 0.40 12.74
CA ASP A 128 -16.38 -0.73 13.54
C ASP A 128 -15.01 -1.25 13.07
N MET A 129 -14.27 -0.45 12.28
CA MET A 129 -12.97 -0.81 11.73
C MET A 129 -11.92 0.25 12.08
N PRO A 130 -11.38 0.24 13.31
CA PRO A 130 -10.32 1.17 13.70
C PRO A 130 -9.05 0.91 12.90
N ASN A 131 -8.31 1.98 12.60
CA ASN A 131 -7.02 1.88 11.96
C ASN A 131 -5.93 1.56 12.99
N GLN A 132 -4.84 0.95 12.53
CA GLN A 132 -3.67 0.67 13.35
C GLN A 132 -2.86 1.94 13.62
N SER A 133 -2.24 2.02 14.79
CA SER A 133 -1.38 3.15 15.17
C SER A 133 -0.24 3.36 14.19
N ASP A 134 0.46 2.28 13.80
CA ASP A 134 1.59 2.35 12.87
C ASP A 134 1.17 2.86 11.49
N HIS A 135 -0.02 2.47 10.99
CA HIS A 135 -0.56 2.98 9.73
C HIS A 135 -0.85 4.48 9.79
N MET A 136 -1.44 4.94 10.91
CA MET A 136 -1.74 6.37 11.10
C MET A 136 -0.45 7.20 11.17
N GLU A 137 0.48 6.80 12.01
CA GLU A 137 1.76 7.47 12.19
C GLU A 137 2.59 7.49 10.90
N PHE A 138 2.64 6.36 10.20
CA PHE A 138 3.37 6.24 8.94
C PHE A 138 2.73 7.08 7.82
N GLY A 139 1.43 6.97 7.60
CA GLY A 139 0.72 7.74 6.58
C GLY A 139 0.80 9.26 6.82
N GLU A 140 0.77 9.70 8.09
CA GLU A 140 1.01 11.10 8.46
C GLU A 140 2.46 11.52 8.19
N ALA A 141 3.44 10.65 8.49
CA ALA A 141 4.84 10.91 8.22
C ALA A 141 5.12 11.05 6.71
N VAL A 142 4.48 10.21 5.88
CA VAL A 142 4.57 10.32 4.42
C VAL A 142 4.02 11.66 3.94
N GLY A 143 2.85 12.08 4.44
CA GLY A 143 2.27 13.38 4.11
C GLY A 143 3.18 14.56 4.50
N ALA A 144 3.75 14.51 5.70
CA ALA A 144 4.67 15.54 6.19
C ALA A 144 5.97 15.59 5.40
N ALA A 145 6.59 14.43 5.11
CA ALA A 145 7.81 14.34 4.31
C ALA A 145 7.60 14.88 2.88
N TYR A 146 6.45 14.61 2.30
CA TYR A 146 6.07 15.16 0.99
C TYR A 146 5.96 16.69 1.03
N ASP A 147 5.26 17.24 2.03
CA ASP A 147 5.09 18.69 2.18
C ASP A 147 6.43 19.40 2.35
N ASP A 148 7.32 18.83 3.15
CA ASP A 148 8.67 19.37 3.37
C ASP A 148 9.47 19.36 2.06
N LEU A 149 9.37 18.30 1.25
CA LEU A 149 10.02 18.21 -0.05
C LEU A 149 9.50 19.26 -1.04
N VAL A 150 8.19 19.43 -1.10
CA VAL A 150 7.54 20.41 -1.99
C VAL A 150 7.85 21.83 -1.54
N GLY A 151 7.82 22.11 -0.23
CA GLY A 151 8.15 23.41 0.34
C GLY A 151 9.61 23.82 0.13
N ALA A 152 10.55 22.87 0.24
CA ALA A 152 11.98 23.12 0.09
C ALA A 152 12.39 23.48 -1.36
N VAL A 153 11.67 22.97 -2.37
CA VAL A 153 12.00 23.19 -3.80
C VAL A 153 11.44 24.50 -4.32
N GLY A 154 10.53 25.17 -3.60
CA GLY A 154 9.96 26.46 -4.01
C GLY A 154 9.22 26.40 -5.35
N VAL A 155 8.76 25.23 -5.76
CA VAL A 155 8.15 25.00 -7.06
C VAL A 155 6.66 25.36 -6.97
N ASP A 156 6.29 26.52 -7.45
CA ASP A 156 4.90 26.96 -7.61
C ASP A 156 4.16 26.22 -8.76
N SER A 157 4.88 25.36 -9.51
CA SER A 157 4.30 24.60 -10.60
C SER A 157 3.95 23.17 -10.16
N ALA A 158 2.78 22.70 -10.53
CA ALA A 158 2.37 21.30 -10.37
C ALA A 158 3.21 20.33 -11.24
N GLU A 159 3.96 20.87 -12.22
CA GLU A 159 4.83 20.11 -13.09
C GLU A 159 6.05 19.57 -12.33
N GLY A 160 6.20 18.24 -12.34
CA GLY A 160 7.35 17.55 -11.71
C GLY A 160 7.18 17.17 -10.24
N ARG A 161 6.00 17.37 -9.64
CA ARG A 161 5.68 16.86 -8.30
C ARG A 161 5.01 15.50 -8.43
N PRO A 162 5.38 14.48 -7.62
CA PRO A 162 4.64 13.23 -7.60
C PRO A 162 3.21 13.48 -7.11
N GLN A 163 2.24 12.81 -7.70
CA GLN A 163 0.88 12.80 -7.17
C GLN A 163 0.83 11.86 -5.96
N MET A 164 0.16 12.29 -4.89
CA MET A 164 0.04 11.48 -3.69
C MET A 164 -1.35 10.93 -3.48
N TRP A 165 -1.40 9.64 -3.13
CA TRP A 165 -2.61 8.87 -3.00
C TRP A 165 -2.61 8.04 -1.72
N PHE A 166 -3.78 7.90 -1.12
CA PHE A 166 -4.05 6.88 -0.11
C PHE A 166 -4.71 5.67 -0.75
N GLU A 167 -4.21 4.50 -0.44
CA GLU A 167 -4.92 3.25 -0.65
C GLU A 167 -5.91 2.98 0.49
N SER A 168 -6.89 2.11 0.26
CA SER A 168 -7.87 1.65 1.26
C SER A 168 -8.60 2.75 2.04
N ALA A 169 -8.53 4.01 1.59
CA ALA A 169 -9.20 5.13 2.25
C ALA A 169 -10.73 5.04 2.07
N PRO A 170 -11.52 5.33 3.12
CA PRO A 170 -12.96 5.49 2.98
C PRO A 170 -13.32 6.52 1.90
N GLU A 171 -14.41 6.30 1.16
CA GLU A 171 -14.88 7.20 0.10
C GLU A 171 -13.78 7.48 -0.94
N PRO A 172 -13.35 6.49 -1.72
CA PRO A 172 -12.32 6.66 -2.73
C PRO A 172 -12.77 7.69 -3.77
N THR A 173 -11.82 8.49 -4.24
CA THR A 173 -12.06 9.50 -5.30
C THR A 173 -11.74 8.96 -6.69
N HIS A 174 -10.92 7.92 -6.76
CA HIS A 174 -10.50 7.28 -8.01
C HIS A 174 -10.49 5.77 -7.86
N TYR A 175 -10.52 5.07 -8.99
CA TYR A 175 -10.46 3.62 -9.01
C TYR A 175 -9.55 3.09 -10.13
N VAL A 176 -9.02 1.91 -9.90
CA VAL A 176 -8.38 1.07 -10.91
C VAL A 176 -9.27 -0.15 -11.11
N ASP A 177 -9.72 -0.37 -12.34
CA ASP A 177 -10.35 -1.63 -12.74
C ASP A 177 -9.29 -2.72 -12.68
N VAL A 178 -9.59 -3.84 -12.02
CA VAL A 178 -8.65 -4.95 -11.80
C VAL A 178 -9.18 -6.28 -12.35
N GLU A 179 -10.11 -6.24 -13.31
CA GLU A 179 -10.55 -7.43 -14.02
C GLU A 179 -9.34 -8.17 -14.61
N GLY A 180 -9.26 -9.48 -14.35
CA GLY A 180 -8.13 -10.31 -14.78
C GLY A 180 -6.88 -10.27 -13.89
N PHE A 181 -6.84 -9.42 -12.84
CA PHE A 181 -5.69 -9.31 -11.94
C PHE A 181 -5.97 -9.74 -10.50
N VAL A 182 -7.20 -10.11 -10.17
CA VAL A 182 -7.60 -10.52 -8.82
C VAL A 182 -6.83 -11.76 -8.36
N GLU A 183 -6.63 -12.76 -9.24
CA GLU A 183 -5.89 -13.97 -8.89
C GLU A 183 -4.42 -13.68 -8.56
N HIS A 184 -3.78 -12.73 -9.22
CA HIS A 184 -2.41 -12.31 -8.87
C HIS A 184 -2.34 -11.74 -7.44
N ALA A 185 -3.35 -10.97 -7.03
CA ALA A 185 -3.43 -10.44 -5.68
C ALA A 185 -3.67 -11.54 -4.64
N VAL A 186 -4.51 -12.53 -4.95
CA VAL A 186 -4.74 -13.70 -4.08
C VAL A 186 -3.47 -14.51 -3.89
N ASP A 187 -2.75 -14.80 -4.99
CA ASP A 187 -1.50 -15.55 -4.95
C ASP A 187 -0.42 -14.76 -4.21
N ALA A 188 -0.35 -13.45 -4.41
CA ALA A 188 0.60 -12.58 -3.71
C ALA A 188 0.37 -12.56 -2.19
N LEU A 189 -0.88 -12.38 -1.75
CA LEU A 189 -1.21 -12.43 -0.32
C LEU A 189 -0.92 -13.82 0.28
N ALA A 190 -1.12 -14.90 -0.48
CA ALA A 190 -0.85 -16.26 -0.02
C ALA A 190 0.64 -16.54 0.25
N GLU A 191 1.57 -15.74 -0.30
CA GLU A 191 2.99 -15.85 0.00
C GLU A 191 3.34 -15.46 1.46
N HIS A 192 2.47 -14.71 2.15
CA HIS A 192 2.60 -14.40 3.58
C HIS A 192 2.15 -15.58 4.47
N SER A 193 2.60 -16.78 4.11
CA SER A 193 2.07 -18.03 4.62
C SER A 193 2.37 -18.28 6.10
N GLU A 194 3.55 -17.91 6.59
CA GLU A 194 3.91 -18.06 8.01
C GLU A 194 3.07 -17.10 8.87
N TYR A 195 2.93 -15.85 8.41
CA TYR A 195 2.09 -14.86 9.08
C TYR A 195 0.61 -15.27 9.11
N LEU A 196 0.02 -15.60 7.95
CA LEU A 196 -1.39 -15.93 7.83
C LEU A 196 -1.76 -17.21 8.58
N SER A 197 -0.84 -18.20 8.63
CA SER A 197 -1.06 -19.46 9.39
C SER A 197 -1.23 -19.23 10.89
N VAL A 198 -0.59 -18.17 11.43
CA VAL A 198 -0.71 -17.81 12.84
C VAL A 198 -1.89 -16.89 13.08
N LEU A 199 -2.21 -16.01 12.12
CA LEU A 199 -3.32 -15.06 12.21
C LEU A 199 -4.68 -15.78 12.30
N ASP A 200 -4.90 -16.78 11.44
CA ASP A 200 -6.07 -17.67 11.51
C ASP A 200 -5.70 -19.12 11.21
N PRO A 201 -5.31 -19.88 12.26
CA PRO A 201 -4.88 -21.26 12.09
C PRO A 201 -6.01 -22.24 11.71
N GLN A 202 -7.26 -21.80 11.67
CA GLN A 202 -8.41 -22.65 11.31
C GLN A 202 -8.74 -22.59 9.82
N THR A 203 -8.39 -21.48 9.15
CA THR A 203 -8.69 -21.25 7.72
C THR A 203 -7.42 -21.47 6.89
N PRO A 204 -7.44 -22.29 5.83
CA PRO A 204 -6.30 -22.45 4.94
C PRO A 204 -5.82 -21.10 4.37
N VAL A 205 -4.51 -20.89 4.25
CA VAL A 205 -3.89 -19.64 3.78
C VAL A 205 -4.49 -19.15 2.46
N ALA A 206 -4.65 -20.05 1.48
CA ALA A 206 -5.23 -19.71 0.19
C ALA A 206 -6.70 -19.24 0.29
N GLU A 207 -7.45 -19.74 1.25
CA GLU A 207 -8.84 -19.32 1.50
C GLU A 207 -8.87 -17.96 2.22
N GLN A 208 -8.01 -17.75 3.21
CA GLN A 208 -7.84 -16.44 3.87
C GLN A 208 -7.52 -15.36 2.85
N SER A 209 -6.53 -15.62 1.98
CA SER A 209 -6.07 -14.68 0.95
C SER A 209 -7.21 -14.35 -0.01
N ARG A 210 -7.95 -15.34 -0.49
CA ARG A 210 -9.09 -15.14 -1.39
C ARG A 210 -10.17 -14.28 -0.75
N ILE A 211 -10.62 -14.63 0.46
CA ILE A 211 -11.66 -13.89 1.19
C ILE A 211 -11.24 -12.42 1.37
N GLN A 212 -9.99 -12.19 1.75
CA GLN A 212 -9.49 -10.85 1.97
C GLN A 212 -9.43 -10.04 0.68
N VAL A 213 -8.83 -10.57 -0.37
CA VAL A 213 -8.71 -9.86 -1.66
C VAL A 213 -10.09 -9.59 -2.26
N GLU A 214 -10.99 -10.56 -2.31
CA GLU A 214 -12.36 -10.38 -2.84
C GLU A 214 -13.12 -9.28 -2.09
N ARG A 215 -12.88 -9.12 -0.78
CA ARG A 215 -13.46 -8.02 0.01
C ARG A 215 -12.90 -6.67 -0.41
N MET A 216 -11.61 -6.59 -0.75
CA MET A 216 -10.94 -5.33 -1.09
C MET A 216 -11.22 -4.86 -2.52
N VAL A 217 -11.48 -5.81 -3.43
CA VAL A 217 -11.73 -5.51 -4.85
C VAL A 217 -13.21 -5.59 -5.22
N ALA A 218 -14.10 -5.46 -4.25
CA ALA A 218 -15.55 -5.58 -4.50
C ALA A 218 -16.02 -4.58 -5.57
N PRO A 219 -16.93 -5.02 -6.47
CA PRO A 219 -17.52 -4.12 -7.45
C PRO A 219 -18.23 -2.95 -6.81
N VAL A 220 -18.16 -1.78 -7.46
CA VAL A 220 -18.87 -0.57 -7.04
C VAL A 220 -19.93 -0.24 -8.08
N ASP A 221 -21.18 -0.06 -7.65
CA ASP A 221 -22.31 0.25 -8.53
C ASP A 221 -22.02 1.51 -9.38
N GLY A 222 -22.19 1.37 -10.69
CA GLY A 222 -21.96 2.46 -11.65
C GLY A 222 -20.51 2.75 -11.98
N VAL A 223 -19.57 1.97 -11.47
CA VAL A 223 -18.13 2.07 -11.73
C VAL A 223 -17.66 0.86 -12.51
N ALA A 224 -16.79 1.04 -13.50
CA ALA A 224 -16.16 0.00 -14.32
C ALA A 224 -17.14 -1.07 -14.87
N GLY A 225 -18.39 -0.71 -15.12
CA GLY A 225 -19.39 -1.66 -15.64
C GLY A 225 -19.85 -2.74 -14.64
N GLY A 226 -19.40 -2.68 -13.39
CA GLY A 226 -19.63 -3.69 -12.35
C GLY A 226 -18.48 -4.68 -12.18
N ASP A 227 -17.34 -4.42 -12.80
CA ASP A 227 -16.11 -5.20 -12.63
C ASP A 227 -15.42 -4.90 -11.29
N PRO A 228 -14.53 -5.79 -10.79
CA PRO A 228 -13.79 -5.57 -9.56
C PRO A 228 -12.85 -4.36 -9.67
N VAL A 229 -12.82 -3.51 -8.64
CA VAL A 229 -12.02 -2.29 -8.62
C VAL A 229 -11.22 -2.15 -7.32
N VAL A 230 -10.05 -1.52 -7.41
CA VAL A 230 -9.30 -1.01 -6.25
C VAL A 230 -9.52 0.50 -6.15
N GLY A 231 -9.94 0.97 -4.97
CA GLY A 231 -10.21 2.38 -4.71
C GLY A 231 -9.00 3.13 -4.16
N PHE A 232 -8.82 4.37 -4.64
CA PHE A 232 -7.79 5.28 -4.16
C PHE A 232 -8.38 6.65 -3.82
N ARG A 233 -7.87 7.28 -2.78
CA ARG A 233 -8.20 8.66 -2.44
C ARG A 233 -7.00 9.56 -2.71
N ARG A 234 -7.18 10.59 -3.53
CA ARG A 234 -6.15 11.59 -3.73
C ARG A 234 -5.90 12.35 -2.41
N MET A 235 -4.65 12.38 -1.96
CA MET A 235 -4.29 13.00 -0.69
C MET A 235 -4.39 14.52 -0.76
N ARG A 236 -4.03 15.10 -1.90
CA ARG A 236 -4.12 16.55 -2.18
C ARG A 236 -4.39 16.79 -3.65
N PRO A 237 -5.09 17.86 -3.98
CA PRO A 237 -5.41 18.24 -5.38
C PRO A 237 -4.15 18.61 -6.18
#